data_a34deb8a41dedc899c497c35ae58a0f8
#
_entry.id   a34deb8a41dedc899c497c35ae58a0f8
#
_cell.length_a   1.000
_cell.length_b   1.000
_cell.length_c   1.000
_cell.angle_alpha   90.00
_cell.angle_beta   90.00
_cell.angle_gamma   90.00
#
_symmetry.space_group_name_H-M   'P 1'
#
loop_
_entity.id
_entity.type
_entity.pdbx_description
1 polymer ?
#
loop_
_entity_poly.entity_id
_entity_poly.type
_entity_poly.pdbx_seq_one_letter_code
_entity_poly.pdbx_strand_id
1 'polypeptide(L)'
;MKKLLTFSILTYLLFTINSNAVNENSSENNAGNEKVLKVGILLPLSGEFEVLGQSFLKAIQLALYDISNENIKIYPKDSKGNALGAYESAKILEENGIKIVIGPIFHESLKRLNEINNITFISLTNKNKNIPKNAIAFGINIDSQIAVLKKYFNEIEITKTLLLSPNSEFTKQSKYVKDKDVLNFYRTYTYDTNPKKITAEIEKITKYRERKKDLERRIKILEKSDLYKHKQELKKLEQMHTLGTVNFDSVFVIDFGERLKSVLTSFMFSDVSNAKVKFFTINQWFDETFFNENAMQNLHFPSIDFNNLKKFNKKFSNTFNEKPNEVSLLSYDALGLIYYCWFNNNFQFKTEQLYNKKGFRGLHGQFLIENNQSKQKLNIYKVSEKKFIKVY
;
A
#
# COMPACT_ATOMS: atom_id res chain seq x y z
N MET A 1 -27.89 -42.01 12.75
CA MET A 1 -28.99 -41.18 13.28
C MET A 1 -28.60 -39.73 13.13
N LYS A 2 -29.44 -39.01 12.44
CA LYS A 2 -29.30 -37.58 12.03
C LYS A 2 -29.40 -36.66 13.24
N LYS A 3 -28.66 -35.56 13.25
CA LYS A 3 -29.15 -34.27 13.75
C LYS A 3 -28.50 -33.13 12.92
N LEU A 4 -29.29 -32.60 12.01
CA LEU A 4 -29.16 -31.24 11.47
C LEU A 4 -29.35 -30.24 12.61
N LEU A 5 -28.53 -29.21 12.65
CA LEU A 5 -28.87 -27.96 13.34
C LEU A 5 -28.67 -26.82 12.35
N THR A 6 -29.78 -26.39 11.77
CA THR A 6 -29.98 -25.12 11.06
C THR A 6 -29.99 -24.01 12.09
N PHE A 7 -29.11 -23.02 11.95
CA PHE A 7 -29.19 -21.75 12.68
C PHE A 7 -29.44 -20.63 11.66
N SER A 8 -30.73 -20.33 11.49
CA SER A 8 -31.22 -19.10 10.85
C SER A 8 -31.59 -18.16 11.99
N ILE A 9 -30.88 -17.02 12.11
CA ILE A 9 -31.34 -15.92 12.96
C ILE A 9 -31.34 -14.66 12.12
N LEU A 10 -32.54 -14.37 11.60
CA LEU A 10 -32.94 -13.10 11.06
C LEU A 10 -33.61 -12.35 12.21
N THR A 11 -32.93 -11.41 12.86
CA THR A 11 -33.55 -10.53 13.88
C THR A 11 -33.74 -9.13 13.31
N TYR A 12 -34.94 -8.87 12.81
CA TYR A 12 -35.48 -7.54 12.66
C TYR A 12 -35.89 -7.01 14.04
N LEU A 13 -35.24 -5.98 14.55
CA LEU A 13 -35.70 -5.26 15.73
C LEU A 13 -36.44 -3.99 15.27
N LEU A 14 -37.74 -4.08 15.29
CA LEU A 14 -38.68 -2.93 15.24
C LEU A 14 -38.70 -2.26 16.63
N PHE A 15 -38.23 -1.03 16.74
CA PHE A 15 -38.46 -0.21 17.91
C PHE A 15 -39.78 0.56 17.73
N THR A 16 -40.77 0.19 18.53
CA THR A 16 -41.98 0.98 18.75
C THR A 16 -41.69 2.07 19.77
N ILE A 17 -42.05 3.30 19.39
CA ILE A 17 -41.98 4.49 20.25
C ILE A 17 -43.18 4.46 21.19
N ASN A 18 -42.92 4.35 22.49
CA ASN A 18 -43.94 4.74 23.50
C ASN A 18 -43.49 6.05 24.16
N SER A 19 -44.26 7.09 23.91
CA SER A 19 -44.20 8.36 24.60
C SER A 19 -44.96 8.26 25.93
N ASN A 20 -44.26 8.37 27.05
CA ASN A 20 -44.87 8.75 28.31
C ASN A 20 -44.05 9.88 28.93
N ALA A 21 -44.70 11.04 29.03
CA ALA A 21 -44.25 12.18 29.79
C ALA A 21 -44.42 11.89 31.27
N VAL A 22 -43.38 12.00 32.06
CA VAL A 22 -43.48 12.15 33.53
C VAL A 22 -42.45 13.15 34.03
N ASN A 23 -42.93 14.08 34.75
CA ASN A 23 -42.41 15.22 35.48
C ASN A 23 -40.95 15.19 35.99
N GLU A 24 -40.37 16.38 35.92
CA GLU A 24 -39.19 16.83 36.66
C GLU A 24 -39.32 16.61 38.16
N ASN A 25 -38.29 16.01 38.73
CA ASN A 25 -37.80 16.43 40.05
C ASN A 25 -36.29 16.18 40.09
N SER A 26 -35.60 17.25 40.36
CA SER A 26 -34.16 17.35 40.57
C SER A 26 -33.65 16.41 41.66
N SER A 27 -32.78 15.50 41.27
CA SER A 27 -31.70 14.99 42.14
C SER A 27 -30.47 14.83 41.27
N GLU A 28 -29.50 15.70 41.48
CA GLU A 28 -28.14 15.54 40.98
C GLU A 28 -27.59 14.19 41.47
N ASN A 29 -27.78 13.17 40.69
CA ASN A 29 -26.98 11.96 40.78
C ASN A 29 -25.84 12.07 39.78
N ASN A 30 -24.61 12.29 40.28
CA ASN A 30 -23.36 12.02 39.63
C ASN A 30 -23.30 10.54 39.21
N ALA A 31 -24.12 10.09 38.29
CA ALA A 31 -23.93 8.91 37.53
C ALA A 31 -22.75 9.20 36.59
N GLY A 32 -21.61 8.56 36.81
CA GLY A 32 -20.43 8.71 36.03
C GLY A 32 -20.79 8.61 34.55
N ASN A 33 -20.57 9.69 33.83
CA ASN A 33 -20.77 9.79 32.39
C ASN A 33 -19.84 8.75 31.77
N GLU A 34 -20.35 7.53 31.51
CA GLU A 34 -19.60 6.54 30.74
C GLU A 34 -19.18 7.18 29.44
N LYS A 35 -17.89 7.44 29.32
CA LYS A 35 -17.31 8.17 28.20
C LYS A 35 -17.31 7.27 26.98
N VAL A 36 -18.38 7.32 26.17
CA VAL A 36 -18.52 6.51 24.96
C VAL A 36 -17.70 7.11 23.82
N LEU A 37 -16.83 6.31 23.22
CA LEU A 37 -16.10 6.63 21.99
C LEU A 37 -16.99 6.31 20.78
N LYS A 38 -17.47 7.34 20.09
CA LYS A 38 -18.22 7.20 18.82
C LYS A 38 -17.27 7.36 17.64
N VAL A 39 -17.17 6.33 16.79
CA VAL A 39 -16.32 6.32 15.59
C VAL A 39 -17.18 6.13 14.35
N GLY A 40 -17.16 7.08 13.45
CA GLY A 40 -17.78 6.93 12.14
C GLY A 40 -16.92 6.05 11.21
N ILE A 41 -17.57 5.30 10.34
CA ILE A 41 -16.92 4.46 9.36
C ILE A 41 -17.47 4.85 7.98
N LEU A 42 -16.60 5.40 7.12
CA LEU A 42 -16.98 5.92 5.81
C LEU A 42 -16.30 5.10 4.70
N LEU A 43 -16.98 4.05 4.26
CA LEU A 43 -16.46 3.06 3.31
C LEU A 43 -17.44 2.87 2.13
N PRO A 44 -16.97 2.42 0.96
CA PRO A 44 -17.86 2.04 -0.13
C PRO A 44 -18.54 0.71 0.21
N LEU A 45 -19.76 0.77 0.73
CA LEU A 45 -20.52 -0.39 1.19
C LEU A 45 -21.55 -0.87 0.16
N SER A 46 -21.59 -0.23 -1.01
CA SER A 46 -22.41 -0.61 -2.16
C SER A 46 -21.69 -0.36 -3.49
N GLY A 47 -22.20 -0.94 -4.59
CA GLY A 47 -21.69 -0.76 -5.95
C GLY A 47 -20.39 -1.51 -6.25
N GLU A 48 -19.62 -1.01 -7.22
CA GLU A 48 -18.41 -1.65 -7.74
C GLU A 48 -17.37 -2.00 -6.66
N PHE A 49 -17.28 -1.18 -5.62
CA PHE A 49 -16.26 -1.32 -4.57
C PHE A 49 -16.80 -1.94 -3.27
N GLU A 50 -17.99 -2.52 -3.29
CA GLU A 50 -18.63 -3.10 -2.11
C GLU A 50 -17.76 -4.16 -1.44
N VAL A 51 -17.23 -5.12 -2.21
CA VAL A 51 -16.38 -6.20 -1.69
C VAL A 51 -15.15 -5.64 -0.97
N LEU A 52 -14.54 -4.60 -1.53
CA LEU A 52 -13.44 -3.89 -0.91
C LEU A 52 -13.88 -3.25 0.41
N GLY A 53 -14.96 -2.47 0.41
CA GLY A 53 -15.50 -1.80 1.58
C GLY A 53 -15.88 -2.77 2.70
N GLN A 54 -16.47 -3.90 2.36
CA GLN A 54 -16.82 -4.95 3.33
C GLN A 54 -15.57 -5.57 3.98
N SER A 55 -14.49 -5.80 3.21
CA SER A 55 -13.22 -6.29 3.79
C SER A 55 -12.65 -5.31 4.82
N PHE A 56 -12.71 -4.01 4.57
CA PHE A 56 -12.28 -2.98 5.52
C PHE A 56 -13.19 -2.92 6.75
N LEU A 57 -14.51 -3.02 6.58
CA LEU A 57 -15.45 -3.04 7.69
C LEU A 57 -15.23 -4.24 8.59
N LYS A 58 -15.02 -5.44 8.02
CA LYS A 58 -14.69 -6.65 8.78
C LYS A 58 -13.36 -6.52 9.53
N ALA A 59 -12.36 -5.85 8.96
CA ALA A 59 -11.11 -5.57 9.67
C ALA A 59 -11.32 -4.65 10.88
N ILE A 60 -12.20 -3.65 10.77
CA ILE A 60 -12.61 -2.79 11.89
C ILE A 60 -13.38 -3.61 12.95
N GLN A 61 -14.28 -4.49 12.55
CA GLN A 61 -14.99 -5.39 13.47
C GLN A 61 -14.02 -6.32 14.22
N LEU A 62 -12.99 -6.83 13.52
CA LEU A 62 -11.94 -7.64 14.15
C LEU A 62 -11.15 -6.83 15.18
N ALA A 63 -10.81 -5.57 14.87
CA ALA A 63 -10.15 -4.67 15.82
C ALA A 63 -11.04 -4.38 17.03
N LEU A 64 -12.33 -4.14 16.81
CA LEU A 64 -13.30 -3.90 17.90
C LEU A 64 -13.41 -5.12 18.82
N TYR A 65 -13.46 -6.32 18.25
CA TYR A 65 -13.44 -7.57 19.00
C TYR A 65 -12.18 -7.72 19.86
N ASP A 66 -11.01 -7.38 19.30
CA ASP A 66 -9.72 -7.47 20.00
C ASP A 66 -9.56 -6.44 21.11
N ILE A 67 -10.09 -5.23 20.89
CA ILE A 67 -10.10 -4.18 21.92
C ILE A 67 -11.01 -4.57 23.07
N SER A 68 -12.11 -5.27 22.80
CA SER A 68 -13.07 -5.79 23.80
C SER A 68 -13.53 -4.74 24.81
N ASN A 69 -13.88 -3.52 24.33
CA ASN A 69 -14.36 -2.43 25.15
C ASN A 69 -15.75 -1.99 24.70
N GLU A 70 -16.77 -2.18 25.56
CA GLU A 70 -18.17 -1.91 25.26
C GLU A 70 -18.48 -0.42 25.06
N ASN A 71 -17.59 0.46 25.51
CA ASN A 71 -17.73 1.91 25.36
C ASN A 71 -17.31 2.43 23.97
N ILE A 72 -16.94 1.55 23.04
CA ILE A 72 -16.68 1.93 21.65
C ILE A 72 -17.88 1.57 20.79
N LYS A 73 -18.39 2.56 20.08
CA LYS A 73 -19.52 2.39 19.13
C LYS A 73 -19.14 2.85 17.75
N ILE A 74 -19.29 1.98 16.75
CA ILE A 74 -19.01 2.27 15.35
C ILE A 74 -20.31 2.61 14.60
N TYR A 75 -20.20 3.58 13.68
CA TYR A 75 -21.32 4.10 12.88
C TYR A 75 -20.98 3.99 11.39
N PRO A 76 -21.27 2.83 10.74
CA PRO A 76 -21.00 2.64 9.32
C PRO A 76 -21.91 3.50 8.45
N LYS A 77 -21.33 4.14 7.43
CA LYS A 77 -21.99 4.88 6.36
C LYS A 77 -21.37 4.58 5.02
N ASP A 78 -22.20 4.47 4.01
CA ASP A 78 -21.79 4.15 2.66
C ASP A 78 -21.27 5.39 1.91
N SER A 79 -20.01 5.40 1.54
CA SER A 79 -19.41 6.46 0.72
C SER A 79 -19.68 6.32 -0.76
N LYS A 80 -20.27 5.22 -1.21
CA LYS A 80 -20.50 4.86 -2.64
C LYS A 80 -19.23 4.96 -3.49
N GLY A 81 -18.04 5.01 -2.87
CA GLY A 81 -16.75 5.13 -3.54
C GLY A 81 -16.49 6.45 -4.26
N ASN A 82 -17.29 7.48 -4.04
CA ASN A 82 -17.19 8.76 -4.75
C ASN A 82 -17.33 9.98 -3.81
N ALA A 83 -17.05 11.19 -4.34
CA ALA A 83 -17.03 12.42 -3.56
C ALA A 83 -18.40 12.84 -3.02
N LEU A 84 -19.48 12.64 -3.80
CA LEU A 84 -20.83 13.03 -3.40
C LEU A 84 -21.35 12.12 -2.29
N GLY A 85 -21.28 10.80 -2.48
CA GLY A 85 -21.73 9.83 -1.47
C GLY A 85 -20.92 9.95 -0.17
N ALA A 86 -19.62 10.19 -0.26
CA ALA A 86 -18.78 10.45 0.91
C ALA A 86 -19.21 11.71 1.67
N TYR A 87 -19.51 12.79 0.96
CA TYR A 87 -19.96 14.04 1.56
C TYR A 87 -21.33 13.89 2.25
N GLU A 88 -22.32 13.31 1.55
CA GLU A 88 -23.67 13.09 2.10
C GLU A 88 -23.63 12.23 3.37
N SER A 89 -22.87 11.14 3.33
CA SER A 89 -22.69 10.25 4.47
C SER A 89 -21.92 10.90 5.62
N ALA A 90 -20.90 11.71 5.33
CA ALA A 90 -20.17 12.46 6.35
C ALA A 90 -21.05 13.51 7.05
N LYS A 91 -21.95 14.16 6.32
CA LYS A 91 -22.94 15.08 6.90
C LYS A 91 -23.84 14.40 7.93
N ILE A 92 -24.35 13.23 7.61
CA ILE A 92 -25.15 12.42 8.54
C ILE A 92 -24.34 12.04 9.79
N LEU A 93 -23.05 11.71 9.62
CA LEU A 93 -22.17 11.42 10.75
C LEU A 93 -21.94 12.66 11.62
N GLU A 94 -21.76 13.84 11.02
CA GLU A 94 -21.61 15.12 11.73
C GLU A 94 -22.87 15.47 12.55
N GLU A 95 -24.05 15.34 11.96
CA GLU A 95 -25.36 15.56 12.62
C GLU A 95 -25.57 14.61 13.82
N ASN A 96 -25.00 13.38 13.76
CA ASN A 96 -25.00 12.43 14.88
C ASN A 96 -23.90 12.70 15.93
N GLY A 97 -23.20 13.83 15.83
CA GLY A 97 -22.17 14.24 16.78
C GLY A 97 -20.88 13.41 16.71
N ILE A 98 -20.61 12.72 15.58
CA ILE A 98 -19.36 11.98 15.35
C ILE A 98 -18.24 13.00 15.10
N LYS A 99 -17.11 12.83 15.79
CA LYS A 99 -15.93 13.71 15.67
C LYS A 99 -14.76 13.08 14.97
N ILE A 100 -14.72 11.76 14.88
CA ILE A 100 -13.63 11.00 14.23
C ILE A 100 -14.23 9.94 13.32
N VAL A 101 -13.69 9.83 12.11
CA VAL A 101 -14.16 8.90 11.06
C VAL A 101 -12.97 8.16 10.46
N ILE A 102 -13.10 6.84 10.35
CA ILE A 102 -12.18 6.00 9.57
C ILE A 102 -12.69 5.91 8.13
N GLY A 103 -11.86 6.30 7.18
CA GLY A 103 -12.23 6.44 5.78
C GLY A 103 -12.21 7.91 5.32
N PRO A 104 -12.51 8.15 4.05
CA PRO A 104 -12.75 7.16 2.99
C PRO A 104 -11.47 6.44 2.53
N ILE A 105 -11.63 5.42 1.67
CA ILE A 105 -10.50 4.69 1.06
C ILE A 105 -9.91 5.51 -0.09
N PHE A 106 -10.75 6.02 -0.98
CA PHE A 106 -10.32 6.67 -2.21
C PHE A 106 -10.04 8.16 -2.01
N HIS A 107 -8.94 8.61 -2.63
CA HIS A 107 -8.55 10.02 -2.59
C HIS A 107 -9.62 10.94 -3.22
N GLU A 108 -10.27 10.50 -4.29
CA GLU A 108 -11.35 11.26 -4.94
C GLU A 108 -12.52 11.53 -4.00
N SER A 109 -12.79 10.60 -3.09
CA SER A 109 -13.86 10.74 -2.07
C SER A 109 -13.55 11.83 -1.02
N LEU A 110 -12.30 12.32 -0.94
CA LEU A 110 -11.92 13.40 -0.04
C LEU A 110 -12.29 14.81 -0.55
N LYS A 111 -12.56 14.96 -1.85
CA LYS A 111 -12.64 16.28 -2.51
C LYS A 111 -13.62 17.28 -1.86
N ARG A 112 -14.71 16.79 -1.28
CA ARG A 112 -15.74 17.63 -0.64
C ARG A 112 -15.74 17.56 0.89
N LEU A 113 -14.88 16.75 1.50
CA LEU A 113 -14.87 16.59 2.95
C LEU A 113 -14.29 17.80 3.70
N ASN A 114 -13.64 18.73 2.99
CA ASN A 114 -13.25 20.03 3.54
C ASN A 114 -14.46 20.94 3.88
N GLU A 115 -15.65 20.61 3.38
CA GLU A 115 -16.91 21.30 3.70
C GLU A 115 -17.50 20.85 5.06
N ILE A 116 -16.97 19.74 5.64
CA ILE A 116 -17.36 19.20 6.95
C ILE A 116 -16.39 19.75 7.99
N ASN A 117 -16.90 20.45 9.00
CA ASN A 117 -16.04 21.22 9.91
C ASN A 117 -15.69 20.50 11.22
N ASN A 118 -16.55 19.62 11.71
CA ASN A 118 -16.44 19.05 13.06
C ASN A 118 -15.92 17.61 13.09
N ILE A 119 -15.50 17.08 11.94
CA ILE A 119 -15.01 15.70 11.81
C ILE A 119 -13.55 15.70 11.40
N THR A 120 -12.75 14.90 12.08
CA THR A 120 -11.42 14.48 11.61
C THR A 120 -11.55 13.16 10.87
N PHE A 121 -11.01 13.07 9.64
CA PHE A 121 -11.04 11.86 8.82
C PHE A 121 -9.67 11.18 8.83
N ILE A 122 -9.61 9.91 9.22
CA ILE A 122 -8.44 9.04 8.99
C ILE A 122 -8.68 8.31 7.68
N SER A 123 -8.30 8.95 6.58
CA SER A 123 -8.46 8.39 5.23
C SER A 123 -7.42 7.30 4.97
N LEU A 124 -7.88 6.18 4.43
CA LEU A 124 -7.04 5.03 4.12
C LEU A 124 -6.31 5.17 2.77
N THR A 125 -6.39 6.34 2.14
CA THR A 125 -5.67 6.64 0.90
C THR A 125 -4.15 6.66 1.10
N ASN A 126 -3.42 6.19 0.09
CA ASN A 126 -1.96 6.30 0.02
C ASN A 126 -1.48 7.57 -0.71
N LYS A 127 -2.39 8.37 -1.26
CA LYS A 127 -2.08 9.66 -1.90
C LYS A 127 -2.02 10.75 -0.83
N ASN A 128 -0.95 11.55 -0.86
CA ASN A 128 -0.65 12.56 0.14
C ASN A 128 -0.68 14.01 -0.38
N LYS A 129 -1.16 14.22 -1.61
CA LYS A 129 -1.35 15.55 -2.20
C LYS A 129 -2.81 15.96 -2.11
N ASN A 130 -3.06 17.27 -1.90
CA ASN A 130 -4.40 17.84 -1.85
C ASN A 130 -5.31 17.15 -0.82
N ILE A 131 -4.74 16.82 0.36
CA ILE A 131 -5.50 16.30 1.48
C ILE A 131 -6.22 17.45 2.18
N PRO A 132 -7.52 17.37 2.45
CA PRO A 132 -8.24 18.34 3.24
C PRO A 132 -7.60 18.55 4.61
N LYS A 133 -7.72 19.76 5.18
CA LYS A 133 -7.13 20.11 6.49
C LYS A 133 -7.65 19.24 7.64
N ASN A 134 -8.89 18.76 7.52
CA ASN A 134 -9.56 17.90 8.49
C ASN A 134 -9.39 16.40 8.17
N ALA A 135 -8.50 16.04 7.24
CA ALA A 135 -8.24 14.65 6.90
C ALA A 135 -6.75 14.30 7.05
N ILE A 136 -6.47 13.07 7.41
CA ILE A 136 -5.14 12.49 7.53
C ILE A 136 -5.03 11.33 6.52
N ALA A 137 -4.06 11.38 5.61
CA ALA A 137 -3.74 10.26 4.72
C ALA A 137 -2.98 9.19 5.51
N PHE A 138 -3.65 8.09 5.80
CA PHE A 138 -3.12 7.02 6.67
C PHE A 138 -2.52 5.83 5.89
N GLY A 139 -2.77 5.75 4.59
CA GLY A 139 -2.24 4.69 3.73
C GLY A 139 -0.71 4.75 3.57
N ILE A 140 -0.12 3.65 3.12
CA ILE A 140 1.32 3.57 2.85
C ILE A 140 1.67 4.44 1.64
N ASN A 141 2.17 5.63 1.90
CA ASN A 141 2.48 6.61 0.87
C ASN A 141 3.85 6.38 0.23
N ILE A 142 4.05 7.01 -0.93
CA ILE A 142 5.31 6.89 -1.68
C ILE A 142 6.49 7.52 -0.93
N ASP A 143 6.27 8.55 -0.11
CA ASP A 143 7.33 9.22 0.66
C ASP A 143 7.98 8.27 1.67
N SER A 144 7.17 7.47 2.37
CA SER A 144 7.66 6.44 3.31
C SER A 144 8.46 5.34 2.59
N GLN A 145 8.00 4.96 1.39
CA GLN A 145 8.67 3.94 0.58
C GLN A 145 10.03 4.44 0.06
N ILE A 146 10.09 5.65 -0.46
CA ILE A 146 11.34 6.28 -0.91
C ILE A 146 12.31 6.48 0.25
N ALA A 147 11.82 6.86 1.43
CA ALA A 147 12.67 7.09 2.60
C ALA A 147 13.43 5.82 3.02
N VAL A 148 12.79 4.66 3.00
CA VAL A 148 13.46 3.40 3.33
C VAL A 148 14.36 2.92 2.19
N LEU A 149 13.94 3.09 0.92
CA LEU A 149 14.78 2.75 -0.24
C LEU A 149 16.07 3.58 -0.26
N LYS A 150 15.99 4.89 0.05
CA LYS A 150 17.18 5.76 0.11
C LYS A 150 18.20 5.27 1.14
N LYS A 151 17.75 4.85 2.32
CA LYS A 151 18.64 4.29 3.35
C LYS A 151 19.28 3.00 2.86
N TYR A 152 18.49 2.11 2.27
CA TYR A 152 18.98 0.83 1.76
C TYR A 152 19.94 1.01 0.56
N PHE A 153 19.67 1.95 -0.34
CA PHE A 153 20.58 2.25 -1.46
C PHE A 153 21.96 2.72 -0.99
N ASN A 154 21.99 3.56 0.05
CA ASN A 154 23.26 4.00 0.66
C ASN A 154 24.03 2.82 1.28
N GLU A 155 23.31 1.88 1.92
CA GLU A 155 23.95 0.70 2.55
C GLU A 155 24.55 -0.28 1.53
N ILE A 156 23.90 -0.45 0.39
CA ILE A 156 24.34 -1.37 -0.67
C ILE A 156 25.07 -0.66 -1.85
N GLU A 157 25.44 0.59 -1.66
CA GLU A 157 26.26 1.42 -2.56
C GLU A 157 25.71 1.53 -3.99
N ILE A 158 24.38 1.71 -4.14
CA ILE A 158 23.74 1.99 -5.44
C ILE A 158 24.14 3.39 -5.91
N THR A 159 24.71 3.50 -7.11
CA THR A 159 25.23 4.76 -7.67
C THR A 159 24.47 5.27 -8.89
N LYS A 160 23.91 4.36 -9.70
CA LYS A 160 23.23 4.70 -10.96
C LYS A 160 21.92 3.97 -11.12
N THR A 161 20.82 4.61 -10.74
CA THR A 161 19.49 4.04 -10.86
C THR A 161 18.78 4.53 -12.13
N LEU A 162 18.23 3.57 -12.88
CA LEU A 162 17.30 3.81 -13.96
C LEU A 162 15.88 3.85 -13.39
N LEU A 163 15.20 5.00 -13.45
CA LEU A 163 13.81 5.11 -13.04
C LEU A 163 12.90 4.84 -14.24
N LEU A 164 11.98 3.89 -14.09
CA LEU A 164 10.90 3.62 -15.04
C LEU A 164 9.54 3.83 -14.40
N SER A 165 8.65 4.44 -15.15
CA SER A 165 7.27 4.66 -14.73
C SER A 165 6.32 4.62 -15.93
N PRO A 166 5.07 4.17 -15.75
CA PRO A 166 4.09 4.18 -16.82
C PRO A 166 3.73 5.62 -17.22
N ASN A 167 3.39 5.85 -18.48
CA ASN A 167 2.85 7.13 -18.92
C ASN A 167 1.42 7.32 -18.38
N SER A 168 1.32 7.83 -17.19
CA SER A 168 0.06 8.09 -16.49
C SER A 168 0.05 9.46 -15.83
N GLU A 169 -1.12 10.01 -15.56
CA GLU A 169 -1.27 11.27 -14.84
C GLU A 169 -0.64 11.23 -13.44
N PHE A 170 -0.72 10.08 -12.76
CA PHE A 170 -0.06 9.87 -11.48
C PHE A 170 1.45 10.08 -11.58
N THR A 171 2.07 9.50 -12.61
CA THR A 171 3.51 9.60 -12.84
C THR A 171 3.93 11.02 -13.18
N LYS A 172 3.17 11.70 -14.06
CA LYS A 172 3.46 13.09 -14.47
C LYS A 172 3.44 14.07 -13.29
N GLN A 173 2.63 13.80 -12.27
CA GLN A 173 2.49 14.65 -11.08
C GLN A 173 3.46 14.28 -9.96
N SER A 174 4.16 13.15 -10.04
CA SER A 174 5.07 12.71 -8.98
C SER A 174 6.31 13.61 -8.90
N LYS A 175 6.58 14.19 -7.72
CA LYS A 175 7.81 14.95 -7.45
C LYS A 175 9.07 14.11 -7.64
N TYR A 176 8.99 12.79 -7.40
CA TYR A 176 10.12 11.86 -7.47
C TYR A 176 10.59 11.57 -8.89
N VAL A 177 9.73 11.70 -9.89
CA VAL A 177 10.12 11.60 -11.30
C VAL A 177 10.96 12.81 -11.74
N LYS A 178 10.81 13.95 -11.05
CA LYS A 178 11.47 15.21 -11.36
C LYS A 178 12.75 15.44 -10.56
N ASP A 179 12.89 14.85 -9.40
CA ASP A 179 14.03 15.03 -8.48
C ASP A 179 15.02 13.87 -8.65
N LYS A 180 16.13 14.15 -9.36
CA LYS A 180 17.15 13.16 -9.67
C LYS A 180 17.95 12.67 -8.45
N ASP A 181 18.02 13.50 -7.40
CA ASP A 181 18.89 13.22 -6.23
C ASP A 181 18.23 12.30 -5.21
N VAL A 182 16.96 11.94 -5.42
CA VAL A 182 16.19 11.15 -4.44
C VAL A 182 16.73 9.74 -4.23
N LEU A 183 17.04 9.02 -5.33
CA LEU A 183 17.56 7.65 -5.33
C LEU A 183 18.69 7.47 -6.35
N ASN A 184 19.58 8.46 -6.50
CA ASN A 184 20.67 8.44 -7.48
C ASN A 184 20.18 8.16 -8.91
N PHE A 185 19.08 8.84 -9.32
CA PHE A 185 18.50 8.62 -10.64
C PHE A 185 19.44 9.12 -11.74
N TYR A 186 20.09 8.18 -12.40
CA TYR A 186 20.91 8.44 -13.58
C TYR A 186 20.09 8.87 -14.78
N ARG A 187 18.95 8.17 -15.03
CA ARG A 187 17.98 8.50 -16.09
C ARG A 187 16.57 8.12 -15.66
N THR A 188 15.61 8.88 -16.20
CA THR A 188 14.18 8.63 -16.00
C THR A 188 13.54 8.37 -17.35
N TYR A 189 12.75 7.30 -17.46
CA TYR A 189 11.97 6.95 -18.62
C TYR A 189 10.51 6.74 -18.25
N THR A 190 9.64 7.25 -19.12
CA THR A 190 8.21 6.97 -19.05
C THR A 190 7.87 6.06 -20.22
N TYR A 191 7.33 4.87 -19.93
CA TYR A 191 7.00 3.88 -20.95
C TYR A 191 5.51 3.86 -21.30
N ASP A 192 5.20 3.47 -22.57
CA ASP A 192 3.83 3.22 -23.01
C ASP A 192 3.27 1.98 -22.29
N THR A 193 2.04 2.07 -21.80
CA THR A 193 1.38 0.97 -21.10
C THR A 193 0.95 -0.19 -22.00
N ASN A 194 1.10 -0.04 -23.33
CA ASN A 194 0.85 -1.12 -24.28
C ASN A 194 1.97 -2.18 -24.21
N PRO A 195 1.71 -3.43 -23.83
CA PRO A 195 2.73 -4.46 -23.68
C PRO A 195 3.59 -4.69 -24.93
N LYS A 196 3.01 -4.53 -26.13
CA LYS A 196 3.73 -4.70 -27.39
C LYS A 196 4.85 -3.67 -27.60
N LYS A 197 4.76 -2.51 -26.97
CA LYS A 197 5.77 -1.45 -27.08
C LYS A 197 6.84 -1.52 -25.99
N ILE A 198 6.49 -2.08 -24.84
CA ILE A 198 7.40 -2.14 -23.67
C ILE A 198 8.73 -2.79 -24.04
N THR A 199 8.71 -3.97 -24.68
CA THR A 199 9.96 -4.68 -25.05
C THR A 199 10.84 -3.85 -25.97
N ALA A 200 10.27 -3.21 -26.99
CA ALA A 200 11.05 -2.37 -27.91
C ALA A 200 11.66 -1.13 -27.23
N GLU A 201 10.96 -0.57 -26.25
CA GLU A 201 11.48 0.56 -25.45
C GLU A 201 12.61 0.11 -24.52
N ILE A 202 12.48 -1.06 -23.86
CA ILE A 202 13.54 -1.62 -23.00
C ILE A 202 14.77 -2.01 -23.84
N GLU A 203 14.60 -2.58 -25.03
CA GLU A 203 15.73 -2.84 -25.97
C GLU A 203 16.54 -1.57 -26.28
N LYS A 204 15.84 -0.43 -26.50
CA LYS A 204 16.52 0.86 -26.74
C LYS A 204 17.28 1.34 -25.50
N ILE A 205 16.63 1.30 -24.33
CA ILE A 205 17.21 1.73 -23.05
C ILE A 205 18.45 0.93 -22.70
N THR A 206 18.43 -0.38 -22.94
CA THR A 206 19.52 -1.33 -22.65
C THR A 206 20.56 -1.42 -23.77
N LYS A 207 20.32 -0.75 -24.90
CA LYS A 207 21.13 -0.89 -26.13
C LYS A 207 21.30 -2.35 -26.57
N TYR A 208 20.25 -3.17 -26.39
CA TYR A 208 20.30 -4.60 -26.64
C TYR A 208 20.79 -4.94 -28.04
N ARG A 209 20.22 -4.28 -29.07
CA ARG A 209 20.58 -4.55 -30.47
C ARG A 209 22.03 -4.18 -30.81
N GLU A 210 22.56 -3.12 -30.22
CA GLU A 210 23.94 -2.70 -30.38
C GLU A 210 24.88 -3.73 -29.73
N ARG A 211 24.61 -4.09 -28.46
CA ARG A 211 25.38 -5.09 -27.72
C ARG A 211 25.36 -6.47 -28.41
N LYS A 212 24.25 -6.85 -29.03
CA LYS A 212 24.13 -8.08 -29.81
C LYS A 212 24.99 -8.03 -31.08
N LYS A 213 24.92 -6.92 -31.86
CA LYS A 213 25.78 -6.74 -33.04
C LYS A 213 27.26 -6.71 -32.67
N ASP A 214 27.65 -6.16 -31.56
CA ASP A 214 29.02 -6.13 -31.09
C ASP A 214 29.51 -7.55 -30.75
N LEU A 215 28.69 -8.40 -30.16
CA LEU A 215 28.96 -9.80 -29.92
C LEU A 215 29.18 -10.55 -31.24
N GLU A 216 28.24 -10.43 -32.17
CA GLU A 216 28.33 -11.07 -33.50
C GLU A 216 29.60 -10.64 -34.26
N ARG A 217 29.95 -9.35 -34.18
CA ARG A 217 31.17 -8.83 -34.78
C ARG A 217 32.43 -9.43 -34.14
N ARG A 218 32.46 -9.53 -32.81
CA ARG A 218 33.59 -10.07 -32.07
C ARG A 218 33.77 -11.56 -32.37
N ILE A 219 32.69 -12.34 -32.41
CA ILE A 219 32.72 -13.77 -32.81
C ILE A 219 33.35 -13.92 -34.21
N LYS A 220 32.84 -13.19 -35.22
CA LYS A 220 33.35 -13.23 -36.59
C LYS A 220 34.87 -12.91 -36.72
N ILE A 221 35.37 -12.03 -35.85
CA ILE A 221 36.82 -11.72 -35.81
C ILE A 221 37.59 -12.89 -35.23
N LEU A 222 37.12 -13.53 -34.17
CA LEU A 222 37.79 -14.62 -33.49
C LEU A 222 37.76 -15.92 -34.29
N GLU A 223 36.69 -16.17 -35.04
CA GLU A 223 36.58 -17.33 -35.96
C GLU A 223 37.70 -17.38 -37.01
N LYS A 224 38.22 -16.20 -37.40
CA LYS A 224 39.32 -16.08 -38.38
C LYS A 224 40.71 -16.27 -37.77
N SER A 225 40.81 -16.56 -36.49
CA SER A 225 42.09 -16.63 -35.78
C SER A 225 42.40 -18.03 -35.27
N ASP A 226 43.59 -18.51 -35.58
CA ASP A 226 44.08 -19.82 -35.13
C ASP A 226 44.70 -19.83 -33.72
N LEU A 227 44.79 -18.64 -33.09
CA LEU A 227 45.37 -18.53 -31.76
C LEU A 227 44.55 -19.27 -30.70
N TYR A 228 45.20 -20.13 -29.93
CA TYR A 228 44.54 -20.92 -28.87
C TYR A 228 43.73 -20.06 -27.89
N LYS A 229 44.25 -18.89 -27.50
CA LYS A 229 43.58 -17.93 -26.63
C LYS A 229 42.26 -17.41 -27.25
N HIS A 230 42.27 -17.18 -28.57
CA HIS A 230 41.06 -16.73 -29.28
C HIS A 230 40.02 -17.83 -29.40
N LYS A 231 40.44 -19.09 -29.55
CA LYS A 231 39.50 -20.24 -29.53
C LYS A 231 38.84 -20.43 -28.16
N GLN A 232 39.55 -20.16 -27.07
CA GLN A 232 38.97 -20.17 -25.72
C GLN A 232 37.99 -19.01 -25.49
N GLU A 233 38.31 -17.79 -25.97
CA GLU A 233 37.42 -16.64 -25.92
C GLU A 233 36.16 -16.90 -26.74
N LEU A 234 36.29 -17.42 -27.96
CA LEU A 234 35.19 -17.78 -28.84
C LEU A 234 34.15 -18.68 -28.14
N LYS A 235 34.62 -19.79 -27.54
CA LYS A 235 33.73 -20.71 -26.79
C LYS A 235 32.94 -20.01 -25.67
N LYS A 236 33.49 -18.97 -25.03
CA LYS A 236 32.79 -18.20 -24.03
C LYS A 236 31.75 -17.27 -24.64
N LEU A 237 32.09 -16.60 -25.75
CA LEU A 237 31.23 -15.66 -26.42
C LEU A 237 30.04 -16.34 -27.11
N GLU A 238 30.20 -17.55 -27.63
CA GLU A 238 29.13 -18.37 -28.22
C GLU A 238 28.02 -18.72 -27.21
N GLN A 239 28.30 -18.67 -25.90
CA GLN A 239 27.33 -18.89 -24.84
C GLN A 239 26.63 -17.60 -24.36
N MET A 240 27.02 -16.43 -24.90
CA MET A 240 26.47 -15.14 -24.53
C MET A 240 25.37 -14.70 -25.49
N HIS A 241 24.44 -13.86 -25.00
CA HIS A 241 23.42 -13.27 -25.84
C HIS A 241 23.79 -11.86 -26.30
N THR A 242 24.61 -11.14 -25.53
CA THR A 242 25.10 -9.80 -25.86
C THR A 242 26.52 -9.59 -25.35
N LEU A 243 27.27 -8.65 -25.96
CA LEU A 243 28.60 -8.24 -25.48
C LEU A 243 28.48 -6.97 -24.62
N GLY A 244 29.25 -6.92 -23.53
CA GLY A 244 29.30 -5.78 -22.64
C GLY A 244 28.14 -5.73 -21.62
N THR A 245 28.07 -4.63 -20.88
CA THR A 245 27.11 -4.41 -19.80
C THR A 245 26.30 -3.15 -20.03
N VAL A 246 25.18 -3.02 -19.34
CA VAL A 246 24.40 -1.77 -19.28
C VAL A 246 25.12 -0.74 -18.39
N ASN A 247 24.83 0.55 -18.60
CA ASN A 247 25.48 1.64 -17.85
C ASN A 247 24.65 2.10 -16.63
N PHE A 248 24.04 1.16 -15.92
CA PHE A 248 23.36 1.37 -14.64
C PHE A 248 23.48 0.12 -13.78
N ASP A 249 23.45 0.29 -12.46
CA ASP A 249 23.59 -0.79 -11.47
C ASP A 249 22.24 -1.18 -10.86
N SER A 250 21.24 -0.35 -11.03
CA SER A 250 19.88 -0.65 -10.58
C SER A 250 18.78 -0.08 -11.47
N VAL A 251 17.60 -0.67 -11.35
CA VAL A 251 16.36 -0.25 -11.99
C VAL A 251 15.27 -0.12 -10.93
N PHE A 252 14.62 1.04 -10.87
CA PHE A 252 13.45 1.26 -10.02
C PHE A 252 12.21 1.44 -10.89
N VAL A 253 11.26 0.51 -10.81
CA VAL A 253 10.02 0.53 -11.59
C VAL A 253 8.86 0.93 -10.68
N ILE A 254 8.22 2.06 -10.96
CA ILE A 254 7.02 2.52 -10.23
C ILE A 254 5.78 1.93 -10.91
N ASP A 255 5.56 0.64 -10.75
CA ASP A 255 4.37 -0.05 -11.25
C ASP A 255 4.06 -1.31 -10.42
N PHE A 256 2.98 -2.01 -10.76
CA PHE A 256 2.53 -3.23 -10.11
C PHE A 256 1.79 -4.14 -11.09
N GLY A 257 1.52 -5.39 -10.64
CA GLY A 257 0.76 -6.38 -11.38
C GLY A 257 1.40 -6.77 -12.73
N GLU A 258 0.58 -7.05 -13.74
CA GLU A 258 1.04 -7.56 -15.04
C GLU A 258 1.95 -6.61 -15.81
N ARG A 259 1.79 -5.27 -15.62
CA ARG A 259 2.69 -4.31 -16.27
C ARG A 259 4.09 -4.37 -15.69
N LEU A 260 4.23 -4.45 -14.36
CA LEU A 260 5.53 -4.65 -13.72
C LEU A 260 6.19 -5.94 -14.23
N LYS A 261 5.47 -7.04 -14.29
CA LYS A 261 5.96 -8.32 -14.83
C LYS A 261 6.45 -8.15 -16.28
N SER A 262 5.67 -7.49 -17.13
CA SER A 262 6.04 -7.24 -18.53
C SER A 262 7.31 -6.42 -18.67
N VAL A 263 7.49 -5.38 -17.84
CA VAL A 263 8.70 -4.55 -17.83
C VAL A 263 9.92 -5.39 -17.43
N LEU A 264 9.85 -6.13 -16.33
CA LEU A 264 10.99 -6.94 -15.84
C LEU A 264 11.32 -8.09 -16.79
N THR A 265 10.32 -8.74 -17.37
CA THR A 265 10.53 -9.76 -18.40
C THR A 265 11.23 -9.18 -19.64
N SER A 266 10.89 -7.94 -20.04
CA SER A 266 11.56 -7.26 -21.15
C SER A 266 13.03 -6.96 -20.88
N PHE A 267 13.41 -6.67 -19.62
CA PHE A 267 14.81 -6.58 -19.21
C PHE A 267 15.54 -7.92 -19.36
N MET A 268 14.94 -9.02 -18.91
CA MET A 268 15.49 -10.37 -19.10
C MET A 268 15.72 -10.68 -20.58
N PHE A 269 14.74 -10.45 -21.43
CA PHE A 269 14.88 -10.65 -22.89
C PHE A 269 15.95 -9.75 -23.50
N SER A 270 16.23 -8.60 -22.89
CA SER A 270 17.30 -7.69 -23.30
C SER A 270 18.68 -8.05 -22.70
N ASP A 271 18.83 -9.24 -22.16
CA ASP A 271 20.06 -9.74 -21.51
C ASP A 271 20.54 -8.83 -20.36
N VAL A 272 19.59 -8.36 -19.55
CA VAL A 272 19.84 -7.63 -18.31
C VAL A 272 19.37 -8.49 -17.14
N SER A 273 20.27 -9.26 -16.58
CA SER A 273 19.93 -10.20 -15.51
C SER A 273 19.88 -9.52 -14.14
N ASN A 274 19.00 -10.03 -13.29
CA ASN A 274 18.89 -9.67 -11.88
C ASN A 274 20.11 -10.06 -11.02
N ALA A 275 21.05 -10.82 -11.55
CA ALA A 275 22.33 -11.11 -10.93
C ALA A 275 23.33 -9.94 -11.04
N LYS A 276 23.23 -9.15 -12.13
CA LYS A 276 24.13 -8.02 -12.41
C LYS A 276 23.52 -6.66 -12.06
N VAL A 277 22.21 -6.53 -12.24
CA VAL A 277 21.44 -5.28 -12.00
C VAL A 277 20.39 -5.56 -10.93
N LYS A 278 20.32 -4.70 -9.90
CA LYS A 278 19.32 -4.84 -8.87
C LYS A 278 18.01 -4.20 -9.30
N PHE A 279 16.91 -4.94 -9.16
CA PHE A 279 15.57 -4.44 -9.49
C PHE A 279 14.80 -4.06 -8.22
N PHE A 280 14.20 -2.89 -8.27
CA PHE A 280 13.39 -2.32 -7.21
C PHE A 280 12.03 -1.91 -7.72
N THR A 281 11.04 -1.97 -6.84
CA THR A 281 9.69 -1.45 -7.13
C THR A 281 9.06 -0.86 -5.86
N ILE A 282 7.84 -0.34 -6.00
CA ILE A 282 7.01 0.12 -4.87
C ILE A 282 6.41 -1.08 -4.12
N ASN A 283 5.70 -0.81 -3.01
CA ASN A 283 5.03 -1.85 -2.22
C ASN A 283 4.12 -2.72 -3.08
N GLN A 284 4.30 -4.03 -3.01
CA GLN A 284 3.56 -5.04 -3.77
C GLN A 284 2.66 -5.91 -2.87
N TRP A 285 2.48 -5.55 -1.62
CA TRP A 285 1.63 -6.26 -0.67
C TRP A 285 1.86 -7.77 -0.59
N PHE A 286 3.09 -8.23 -0.92
CA PHE A 286 3.48 -9.65 -0.90
C PHE A 286 2.67 -10.52 -1.87
N ASP A 287 2.53 -10.06 -3.12
CA ASP A 287 1.88 -10.83 -4.19
C ASP A 287 2.64 -12.12 -4.49
N GLU A 288 2.09 -13.25 -4.05
CA GLU A 288 2.70 -14.57 -4.20
C GLU A 288 2.73 -15.05 -5.67
N THR A 289 2.04 -14.40 -6.59
CA THR A 289 2.15 -14.71 -8.02
C THR A 289 3.56 -14.47 -8.55
N PHE A 290 4.35 -13.63 -7.90
CA PHE A 290 5.76 -13.36 -8.22
C PHE A 290 6.67 -14.59 -8.07
N PHE A 291 6.29 -15.57 -7.26
CA PHE A 291 7.10 -16.77 -7.06
C PHE A 291 7.24 -17.63 -8.31
N ASN A 292 6.27 -17.54 -9.22
CA ASN A 292 6.23 -18.32 -10.45
C ASN A 292 6.88 -17.62 -11.64
N GLU A 293 7.38 -16.40 -11.46
CA GLU A 293 7.92 -15.55 -12.50
C GLU A 293 9.44 -15.39 -12.35
N ASN A 294 10.22 -15.91 -13.29
CA ASN A 294 11.68 -15.80 -13.26
C ASN A 294 12.16 -14.33 -13.24
N ALA A 295 11.48 -13.45 -13.95
CA ALA A 295 11.81 -12.04 -13.98
C ALA A 295 11.62 -11.32 -12.63
N MET A 296 10.81 -11.89 -11.74
CA MET A 296 10.54 -11.34 -10.42
C MET A 296 11.52 -11.81 -9.35
N GLN A 297 12.33 -12.83 -9.65
CA GLN A 297 13.34 -13.29 -8.69
C GLN A 297 14.35 -12.17 -8.42
N ASN A 298 14.73 -12.00 -7.15
CA ASN A 298 15.55 -10.88 -6.66
C ASN A 298 14.96 -9.47 -6.83
N LEU A 299 13.66 -9.34 -7.12
CA LEU A 299 12.98 -8.06 -7.06
C LEU A 299 12.87 -7.58 -5.62
N HIS A 300 13.28 -6.34 -5.36
CA HIS A 300 13.22 -5.70 -4.04
C HIS A 300 12.05 -4.72 -3.97
N PHE A 301 11.34 -4.71 -2.85
CA PHE A 301 10.24 -3.75 -2.62
C PHE A 301 10.09 -3.39 -1.15
N PRO A 302 9.73 -2.14 -0.84
CA PRO A 302 9.41 -1.71 0.51
C PRO A 302 8.02 -2.22 0.92
N SER A 303 7.89 -2.73 2.13
CA SER A 303 6.59 -3.11 2.68
C SER A 303 6.58 -3.12 4.21
N ILE A 304 5.41 -3.37 4.77
CA ILE A 304 5.16 -3.58 6.20
C ILE A 304 5.81 -4.88 6.70
N ASP A 305 5.67 -5.17 7.98
CA ASP A 305 6.15 -6.45 8.52
C ASP A 305 5.30 -7.63 8.00
N PHE A 306 5.94 -8.53 7.26
CA PHE A 306 5.29 -9.69 6.64
C PHE A 306 4.68 -10.65 7.66
N ASN A 307 5.34 -10.84 8.80
CA ASN A 307 4.83 -11.74 9.83
C ASN A 307 3.57 -11.19 10.49
N ASN A 308 3.50 -9.87 10.70
CA ASN A 308 2.30 -9.23 11.22
C ASN A 308 1.14 -9.32 10.21
N LEU A 309 1.40 -9.09 8.93
CA LEU A 309 0.38 -9.29 7.88
C LEU A 309 -0.14 -10.74 7.85
N LYS A 310 0.76 -11.73 7.92
CA LYS A 310 0.35 -13.16 7.99
C LYS A 310 -0.50 -13.47 9.22
N LYS A 311 -0.15 -12.91 10.37
CA LYS A 311 -0.95 -13.09 11.60
C LYS A 311 -2.34 -12.47 11.44
N PHE A 312 -2.41 -11.25 10.90
CA PHE A 312 -3.69 -10.60 10.60
C PHE A 312 -4.53 -11.43 9.62
N ASN A 313 -3.96 -11.83 8.47
CA ASN A 313 -4.66 -12.62 7.46
C ASN A 313 -5.20 -13.93 8.03
N LYS A 314 -4.39 -14.65 8.82
CA LYS A 314 -4.82 -15.88 9.48
C LYS A 314 -5.99 -15.64 10.45
N LYS A 315 -5.90 -14.60 11.28
CA LYS A 315 -6.95 -14.26 12.24
C LYS A 315 -8.23 -13.85 11.52
N PHE A 316 -8.13 -12.99 10.51
CA PHE A 316 -9.26 -12.56 9.70
C PHE A 316 -9.96 -13.74 9.03
N SER A 317 -9.19 -14.63 8.36
CA SER A 317 -9.75 -15.79 7.68
C SER A 317 -10.39 -16.78 8.65
N ASN A 318 -9.85 -16.97 9.85
CA ASN A 318 -10.45 -17.82 10.87
C ASN A 318 -11.77 -17.23 11.40
N THR A 319 -11.89 -15.90 11.45
CA THR A 319 -13.09 -15.23 11.99
C THR A 319 -14.21 -15.14 10.95
N PHE A 320 -13.87 -14.82 9.69
CA PHE A 320 -14.86 -14.53 8.66
C PHE A 320 -14.96 -15.59 7.55
N ASN A 321 -14.14 -16.64 7.59
CA ASN A 321 -14.04 -17.68 6.58
C ASN A 321 -13.77 -17.17 5.15
N GLU A 322 -13.02 -16.08 5.03
CA GLU A 322 -12.63 -15.45 3.77
C GLU A 322 -11.23 -14.83 3.87
N LYS A 323 -10.59 -14.54 2.74
CA LYS A 323 -9.32 -13.81 2.72
C LYS A 323 -9.59 -12.30 2.81
N PRO A 324 -8.84 -11.55 3.66
CA PRO A 324 -8.94 -10.10 3.65
C PRO A 324 -8.35 -9.50 2.39
N ASN A 325 -8.79 -8.31 2.03
CA ASN A 325 -7.98 -7.45 1.18
C ASN A 325 -6.74 -6.99 1.99
N GLU A 326 -5.54 -7.10 1.43
CA GLU A 326 -4.28 -6.86 2.15
C GLU A 326 -4.20 -5.44 2.76
N VAL A 327 -4.81 -4.46 2.08
CA VAL A 327 -4.85 -3.06 2.55
C VAL A 327 -5.81 -2.88 3.73
N SER A 328 -6.76 -3.78 3.95
CA SER A 328 -7.74 -3.68 5.04
C SER A 328 -7.13 -3.71 6.44
N LEU A 329 -5.92 -4.23 6.59
CA LEU A 329 -5.11 -4.13 7.82
C LEU A 329 -5.01 -2.69 8.34
N LEU A 330 -4.96 -1.70 7.44
CA LEU A 330 -4.86 -0.29 7.83
C LEU A 330 -6.10 0.19 8.57
N SER A 331 -7.29 -0.32 8.26
CA SER A 331 -8.50 0.05 8.98
C SER A 331 -8.56 -0.58 10.39
N TYR A 332 -8.02 -1.77 10.55
CA TYR A 332 -7.80 -2.38 11.87
C TYR A 332 -6.89 -1.48 12.74
N ASP A 333 -5.74 -1.08 12.21
CA ASP A 333 -4.80 -0.22 12.93
C ASP A 333 -5.35 1.20 13.16
N ALA A 334 -6.18 1.72 12.26
CA ALA A 334 -6.83 3.03 12.43
C ALA A 334 -7.77 3.03 13.65
N LEU A 335 -8.57 1.97 13.85
CA LEU A 335 -9.41 1.86 15.05
C LEU A 335 -8.53 1.71 16.30
N GLY A 336 -7.48 0.90 16.25
CA GLY A 336 -6.51 0.75 17.34
C GLY A 336 -5.86 2.07 17.73
N LEU A 337 -5.48 2.90 16.75
CA LEU A 337 -4.92 4.23 16.98
C LEU A 337 -5.92 5.17 17.68
N ILE A 338 -7.17 5.22 17.20
CA ILE A 338 -8.23 6.05 17.79
C ILE A 338 -8.49 5.62 19.24
N TYR A 339 -8.59 4.30 19.47
CA TYR A 339 -8.76 3.74 20.80
C TYR A 339 -7.59 4.11 21.73
N TYR A 340 -6.36 3.93 21.25
CA TYR A 340 -5.15 4.28 22.02
C TYR A 340 -5.16 5.75 22.45
N CYS A 341 -5.47 6.66 21.53
CA CYS A 341 -5.54 8.09 21.82
C CYS A 341 -6.65 8.40 22.86
N TRP A 342 -7.83 7.83 22.68
CA TRP A 342 -8.94 8.03 23.60
C TRP A 342 -8.68 7.46 24.99
N PHE A 343 -8.17 6.22 25.07
CA PHE A 343 -7.91 5.54 26.34
C PHE A 343 -6.84 6.25 27.17
N ASN A 344 -5.72 6.63 26.52
CA ASN A 344 -4.60 7.29 27.20
C ASN A 344 -4.84 8.79 27.52
N ASN A 345 -6.00 9.33 27.15
CA ASN A 345 -6.38 10.71 27.48
C ASN A 345 -7.65 10.76 28.34
N ASN A 346 -7.72 9.95 29.37
CA ASN A 346 -8.84 9.90 30.30
C ASN A 346 -10.22 9.76 29.59
N PHE A 347 -10.26 8.89 28.57
CA PHE A 347 -11.45 8.62 27.76
C PHE A 347 -12.00 9.86 27.03
N GLN A 348 -11.12 10.76 26.58
CA GLN A 348 -11.46 11.91 25.77
C GLN A 348 -10.63 11.87 24.48
N PHE A 349 -11.28 11.78 23.33
CA PHE A 349 -10.57 11.86 22.05
C PHE A 349 -10.32 13.34 21.69
N LYS A 350 -9.05 13.63 21.36
CA LYS A 350 -8.61 14.94 20.81
C LYS A 350 -7.73 14.69 19.59
N THR A 351 -7.97 15.42 18.50
CA THR A 351 -7.23 15.25 17.24
C THR A 351 -5.72 15.48 17.39
N GLU A 352 -5.31 16.38 18.28
CA GLU A 352 -3.91 16.72 18.53
C GLU A 352 -3.09 15.51 19.00
N GLN A 353 -3.71 14.54 19.63
CA GLN A 353 -3.04 13.32 20.11
C GLN A 353 -2.55 12.43 18.96
N LEU A 354 -3.17 12.53 17.79
CA LEU A 354 -2.74 11.81 16.59
C LEU A 354 -1.34 12.27 16.12
N TYR A 355 -0.90 13.48 16.51
CA TYR A 355 0.39 14.06 16.12
C TYR A 355 1.50 13.83 17.15
N ASN A 356 1.47 12.70 17.86
CA ASN A 356 2.49 12.35 18.85
C ASN A 356 3.86 12.16 18.19
N LYS A 357 4.85 12.95 18.61
CA LYS A 357 6.24 12.91 18.09
C LYS A 357 6.94 11.57 18.30
N LYS A 358 6.55 10.81 19.33
CA LYS A 358 7.08 9.46 19.58
C LYS A 358 6.52 8.42 18.59
N GLY A 359 5.48 8.79 17.84
CA GLY A 359 4.77 7.91 16.93
C GLY A 359 3.97 6.82 17.64
N PHE A 360 3.53 5.87 16.83
CA PHE A 360 2.67 4.76 17.24
C PHE A 360 3.20 3.44 16.68
N ARG A 361 2.68 2.34 17.18
CA ARG A 361 2.98 1.00 16.66
C ARG A 361 1.67 0.24 16.45
N GLY A 362 1.38 -0.09 15.19
CA GLY A 362 0.30 -0.98 14.78
C GLY A 362 0.80 -2.29 14.20
N LEU A 363 -0.10 -3.07 13.63
CA LEU A 363 0.26 -4.28 12.88
C LEU A 363 1.04 -3.96 11.59
N HIS A 364 0.72 -2.82 10.93
CA HIS A 364 1.49 -2.36 9.77
C HIS A 364 2.89 -1.81 10.13
N GLY A 365 3.25 -1.72 11.41
CA GLY A 365 4.57 -1.31 11.87
C GLY A 365 4.55 -0.04 12.70
N GLN A 366 5.74 0.59 12.80
CA GLN A 366 5.89 1.90 13.45
C GLN A 366 5.55 3.01 12.46
N PHE A 367 4.82 4.01 12.93
CA PHE A 367 4.46 5.19 12.14
C PHE A 367 4.30 6.43 13.02
N LEU A 368 4.37 7.59 12.42
CA LEU A 368 3.98 8.86 13.03
C LEU A 368 3.11 9.65 12.04
N ILE A 369 2.29 10.56 12.56
CA ILE A 369 1.47 11.46 11.75
C ILE A 369 2.10 12.84 11.79
N GLU A 370 2.41 13.37 10.62
CA GLU A 370 2.99 14.69 10.42
C GLU A 370 2.44 15.32 9.13
N ASN A 371 2.09 16.60 9.17
CA ASN A 371 1.53 17.31 8.02
C ASN A 371 0.33 16.57 7.38
N ASN A 372 -0.58 16.08 8.19
CA ASN A 372 -1.79 15.35 7.78
C ASN A 372 -1.51 14.08 6.97
N GLN A 373 -0.37 13.45 7.17
CA GLN A 373 -0.04 12.17 6.54
C GLN A 373 0.72 11.25 7.49
N SER A 374 0.50 9.97 7.33
CA SER A 374 1.24 8.94 8.05
C SER A 374 2.60 8.74 7.40
N LYS A 375 3.67 8.74 8.21
CA LYS A 375 5.02 8.34 7.83
C LYS A 375 5.32 6.99 8.44
N GLN A 376 5.37 5.93 7.64
CA GLN A 376 5.59 4.57 8.10
C GLN A 376 7.09 4.22 8.06
N LYS A 377 7.53 3.46 9.06
CA LYS A 377 8.81 2.77 9.04
C LYS A 377 8.62 1.41 8.35
N LEU A 378 9.06 1.32 7.11
CA LEU A 378 8.94 0.13 6.29
C LEU A 378 10.23 -0.71 6.34
N ASN A 379 10.12 -1.97 5.94
CA ASN A 379 11.23 -2.88 5.69
C ASN A 379 11.43 -3.03 4.17
N ILE A 380 12.60 -3.52 3.73
CA ILE A 380 12.80 -3.95 2.34
C ILE A 380 12.77 -5.47 2.29
N TYR A 381 11.99 -5.97 1.36
CA TYR A 381 11.88 -7.40 1.07
C TYR A 381 12.41 -7.71 -0.32
N LYS A 382 12.86 -8.94 -0.49
CA LYS A 382 13.30 -9.50 -1.75
C LYS A 382 12.50 -10.75 -2.07
N VAL A 383 12.06 -10.89 -3.32
CA VAL A 383 11.47 -12.14 -3.83
C VAL A 383 12.59 -13.16 -4.05
N SER A 384 12.46 -14.35 -3.50
CA SER A 384 13.45 -15.42 -3.65
C SER A 384 12.79 -16.78 -3.43
N GLU A 385 12.87 -17.70 -4.39
CA GLU A 385 12.49 -19.11 -4.28
C GLU A 385 11.20 -19.36 -3.48
N LYS A 386 10.09 -18.80 -3.90
CA LYS A 386 8.79 -18.91 -3.22
C LYS A 386 8.75 -18.32 -1.80
N LYS A 387 9.59 -17.33 -1.53
CA LYS A 387 9.63 -16.63 -0.24
C LYS A 387 9.83 -15.13 -0.43
N PHE A 388 9.31 -14.38 0.53
CA PHE A 388 9.68 -12.98 0.72
C PHE A 388 10.71 -12.90 1.84
N ILE A 389 11.95 -12.52 1.50
CA ILE A 389 13.06 -12.43 2.43
C ILE A 389 13.24 -10.97 2.82
N LYS A 390 13.14 -10.66 4.11
CA LYS A 390 13.49 -9.35 4.63
C LYS A 390 15.01 -9.15 4.50
N VAL A 391 15.42 -8.06 3.84
CA VAL A 391 16.84 -7.73 3.59
C VAL A 391 17.27 -6.43 4.26
N TYR A 392 16.28 -5.62 4.73
CA TYR A 392 16.54 -4.39 5.46
C TYR A 392 15.43 -4.06 6.47
#